data_dd00b397ffbfe711e75c84a710add0a8
#
_entry.id   dd00b397ffbfe711e75c84a710add0a8
#
_cell.length_a   1.000
_cell.length_b   1.000
_cell.length_c   1.000
_cell.angle_alpha   90.00
_cell.angle_beta   90.00
_cell.angle_gamma   90.00
#
_symmetry.space_group_name_H-M   'P 1'
#
loop_
_entity.id
_entity.type
_entity.pdbx_description
1 polymer ?
#
loop_
_entity_poly.entity_id
_entity_poly.type
_entity_poly.pdbx_seq_one_letter_code
_entity_poly.pdbx_strand_id
1 'polypeptide(L)'
;MKKHRIDLLNILKYAMVIVLLVYIGFLLSQEGGKDVSVKTIRENILAVTETKGMTKGTTQDLKKYYGLNANDYEGVMLYVPNDVMSVNEILVIKLKDKSQAENVEKAIQKRLHTQKNSFEGYGAEQTKLINSAVTDSRGYYVL
;
A
#
# COMPACT_ATOMS: atom_id res chain seq x y z
N MET A 1 28.41 -37.88 44.49
CA MET A 1 28.32 -37.12 43.24
C MET A 1 27.02 -37.53 42.51
N LYS A 2 25.98 -36.70 42.55
CA LYS A 2 24.75 -36.94 41.77
C LYS A 2 25.06 -36.65 40.30
N LYS A 3 25.12 -37.68 39.44
CA LYS A 3 25.10 -37.52 38.00
C LYS A 3 23.81 -36.82 37.60
N HIS A 4 23.88 -35.57 37.21
CA HIS A 4 22.77 -34.94 36.48
C HIS A 4 22.56 -35.74 35.19
N ARG A 5 21.57 -36.61 35.20
CA ARG A 5 21.01 -37.13 33.96
C ARG A 5 20.35 -35.91 33.27
N ILE A 6 21.04 -35.40 32.28
CA ILE A 6 20.47 -34.42 31.38
C ILE A 6 19.28 -35.11 30.74
N ASP A 7 18.11 -34.65 31.09
CA ASP A 7 16.87 -35.28 30.65
C ASP A 7 16.71 -34.95 29.14
N LEU A 8 16.99 -35.93 28.30
CA LEU A 8 16.96 -35.82 26.84
C LEU A 8 15.64 -35.17 26.35
N LEU A 9 14.54 -35.46 27.06
CA LEU A 9 13.23 -34.87 26.79
C LEU A 9 13.19 -33.36 27.04
N ASN A 10 13.90 -32.86 28.05
CA ASN A 10 13.97 -31.43 28.33
C ASN A 10 14.84 -30.71 27.31
N ILE A 11 15.95 -31.33 26.87
CA ILE A 11 16.78 -30.79 25.78
C ILE A 11 15.95 -30.70 24.51
N LEU A 12 15.19 -31.73 24.16
CA LEU A 12 14.35 -31.75 22.97
C LEU A 12 13.27 -30.66 23.01
N LYS A 13 12.64 -30.43 24.18
CA LYS A 13 11.66 -29.36 24.38
C LYS A 13 12.28 -27.97 24.13
N TYR A 14 13.43 -27.71 24.74
CA TYR A 14 14.11 -26.40 24.56
C TYR A 14 14.60 -26.20 23.12
N ALA A 15 15.12 -27.26 22.48
CA ALA A 15 15.50 -27.19 21.08
C ALA A 15 14.30 -26.87 20.18
N MET A 16 13.12 -27.46 20.42
CA MET A 16 11.91 -27.19 19.66
C MET A 16 11.42 -25.75 19.86
N VAL A 17 11.48 -25.21 21.08
CA VAL A 17 11.12 -23.81 21.37
C VAL A 17 12.06 -22.85 20.64
N ILE A 18 13.38 -23.12 20.65
CA ILE A 18 14.35 -22.29 19.93
C ILE A 18 14.10 -22.31 18.42
N VAL A 19 13.85 -23.48 17.83
CA VAL A 19 13.50 -23.61 16.41
C VAL A 19 12.23 -22.83 16.08
N LEU A 20 11.22 -22.89 16.94
CA LEU A 20 9.97 -22.13 16.76
C LEU A 20 10.22 -20.62 16.81
N LEU A 21 11.00 -20.13 17.77
CA LEU A 21 11.36 -18.71 17.89
C LEU A 21 12.16 -18.21 16.70
N VAL A 22 13.11 -19.01 16.20
CA VAL A 22 13.88 -18.71 14.98
C VAL A 22 12.96 -18.68 13.77
N TYR A 23 12.01 -19.60 13.66
CA TYR A 23 11.04 -19.63 12.57
C TYR A 23 10.09 -18.43 12.61
N ILE A 24 9.59 -18.05 13.78
CA ILE A 24 8.78 -16.83 13.96
C ILE A 24 9.59 -15.58 13.61
N GLY A 25 10.84 -15.48 14.08
CA GLY A 25 11.75 -14.38 13.72
C GLY A 25 12.00 -14.31 12.22
N PHE A 26 12.15 -15.45 11.56
CA PHE A 26 12.30 -15.55 10.11
C PHE A 26 11.02 -15.11 9.39
N LEU A 27 9.83 -15.51 9.84
CA LEU A 27 8.56 -15.05 9.26
C LEU A 27 8.37 -13.54 9.42
N LEU A 28 8.65 -12.99 10.61
CA LEU A 28 8.59 -11.55 10.86
C LEU A 28 9.64 -10.77 10.05
N SER A 29 10.79 -11.35 9.80
CA SER A 29 11.83 -10.78 8.93
C SER A 29 11.45 -10.80 7.45
N GLN A 30 10.55 -11.70 7.04
CA GLN A 30 10.00 -11.74 5.67
C GLN A 30 8.85 -10.75 5.41
N GLU A 31 8.43 -9.96 6.38
CA GLU A 31 7.49 -8.84 6.16
C GLU A 31 8.07 -7.68 5.33
N GLY A 32 9.34 -7.75 4.97
CA GLY A 32 9.86 -7.03 3.83
C GLY A 32 9.37 -7.73 2.57
N GLY A 33 8.17 -7.36 2.06
CA GLY A 33 7.69 -7.86 0.79
C GLY A 33 8.82 -7.80 -0.24
N LYS A 34 8.96 -8.85 -1.07
CA LYS A 34 9.91 -8.87 -2.20
C LYS A 34 9.86 -7.50 -2.84
N ASP A 35 11.01 -6.89 -3.09
CA ASP A 35 11.13 -5.58 -3.70
C ASP A 35 10.58 -5.65 -5.15
N VAL A 36 9.25 -5.62 -5.24
CA VAL A 36 8.52 -5.65 -6.50
C VAL A 36 8.63 -4.27 -7.12
N SER A 37 9.01 -4.19 -8.38
CA SER A 37 9.09 -2.88 -9.05
C SER A 37 7.70 -2.29 -9.26
N VAL A 38 7.61 -0.95 -9.26
CA VAL A 38 6.36 -0.23 -9.61
C VAL A 38 5.85 -0.66 -11.00
N LYS A 39 6.74 -1.03 -11.90
CA LYS A 39 6.38 -1.55 -13.23
C LYS A 39 5.57 -2.84 -13.14
N THR A 40 6.02 -3.79 -12.32
CA THR A 40 5.34 -5.08 -12.13
C THR A 40 3.97 -4.88 -11.46
N ILE A 41 3.89 -4.00 -10.47
CA ILE A 41 2.61 -3.65 -9.82
C ILE A 41 1.66 -3.02 -10.84
N ARG A 42 2.16 -2.10 -11.66
CA ARG A 42 1.38 -1.50 -12.75
C ARG A 42 0.81 -2.56 -13.68
N GLU A 43 1.63 -3.48 -14.18
CA GLU A 43 1.20 -4.53 -15.09
C GLU A 43 0.09 -5.40 -14.45
N ASN A 44 0.24 -5.76 -13.17
CA ASN A 44 -0.74 -6.54 -12.45
C ASN A 44 -2.06 -5.78 -12.21
N ILE A 45 -1.99 -4.51 -11.82
CA ILE A 45 -3.19 -3.68 -11.62
C ILE A 45 -3.91 -3.47 -12.94
N LEU A 46 -3.19 -3.14 -14.02
CA LEU A 46 -3.79 -2.92 -15.34
C LEU A 46 -4.39 -4.19 -15.94
N ALA A 47 -3.89 -5.37 -15.56
CA ALA A 47 -4.44 -6.64 -15.98
C ALA A 47 -5.81 -6.96 -15.36
N VAL A 48 -6.10 -6.42 -14.16
CA VAL A 48 -7.32 -6.73 -13.41
C VAL A 48 -8.26 -5.52 -13.26
N THR A 49 -7.82 -4.33 -13.65
CA THR A 49 -8.59 -3.09 -13.51
C THR A 49 -8.88 -2.48 -14.88
N GLU A 50 -10.15 -2.21 -15.15
CA GLU A 50 -10.52 -1.45 -16.35
C GLU A 50 -10.07 0.01 -16.18
N THR A 51 -9.12 0.44 -17.01
CA THR A 51 -8.67 1.84 -17.08
C THR A 51 -9.46 2.66 -18.10
N LYS A 52 -10.57 2.10 -18.59
CA LYS A 52 -11.45 2.81 -19.53
C LYS A 52 -11.98 4.09 -18.87
N GLY A 53 -11.79 5.22 -19.55
CA GLY A 53 -12.17 6.53 -19.02
C GLY A 53 -11.13 7.16 -18.08
N MET A 54 -9.93 6.58 -17.97
CA MET A 54 -8.80 7.15 -17.24
C MET A 54 -7.60 7.41 -18.15
N THR A 55 -6.80 8.39 -17.80
CA THR A 55 -5.49 8.70 -18.42
C THR A 55 -4.37 8.54 -17.41
N LYS A 56 -3.17 8.21 -17.92
CA LYS A 56 -1.97 8.23 -17.09
C LYS A 56 -1.72 9.65 -16.60
N GLY A 57 -1.72 9.82 -15.26
CA GLY A 57 -1.43 11.08 -14.61
C GLY A 57 0.05 11.47 -14.72
N THR A 58 0.28 12.77 -14.70
CA THR A 58 1.61 13.39 -14.70
C THR A 58 2.09 13.70 -13.28
N THR A 59 3.36 14.12 -13.17
CA THR A 59 3.91 14.64 -11.89
C THR A 59 3.18 15.90 -11.43
N GLN A 60 2.65 16.68 -12.37
CA GLN A 60 1.85 17.88 -12.09
C GLN A 60 0.47 17.50 -11.55
N ASP A 61 -0.15 16.42 -12.06
CA ASP A 61 -1.41 15.91 -11.55
C ASP A 61 -1.26 15.38 -10.12
N LEU A 62 -0.17 14.68 -9.83
CA LEU A 62 0.14 14.22 -8.47
C LEU A 62 0.23 15.41 -7.50
N LYS A 63 0.93 16.47 -7.90
CA LYS A 63 1.05 17.68 -7.09
C LYS A 63 -0.29 18.39 -6.94
N LYS A 64 -1.05 18.51 -8.02
CA LYS A 64 -2.35 19.20 -8.05
C LYS A 64 -3.40 18.49 -7.19
N TYR A 65 -3.50 17.18 -7.29
CA TYR A 65 -4.57 16.40 -6.65
C TYR A 65 -4.21 15.94 -5.24
N TYR A 66 -2.94 15.62 -4.99
CA TYR A 66 -2.48 15.06 -3.72
C TYR A 66 -1.54 15.98 -2.93
N GLY A 67 -1.01 17.04 -3.56
CA GLY A 67 -0.01 17.91 -2.94
C GLY A 67 1.36 17.22 -2.79
N LEU A 68 1.58 16.08 -3.44
CA LEU A 68 2.79 15.27 -3.33
C LEU A 68 3.76 15.57 -4.48
N ASN A 69 5.07 15.49 -4.20
CA ASN A 69 6.11 15.64 -5.20
C ASN A 69 6.64 14.25 -5.58
N ALA A 70 6.56 13.90 -6.87
CA ALA A 70 7.00 12.60 -7.37
C ALA A 70 8.48 12.30 -7.08
N ASN A 71 9.34 13.32 -7.02
CA ASN A 71 10.77 13.17 -6.75
C ASN A 71 11.10 12.72 -5.32
N ASP A 72 10.13 12.86 -4.38
CA ASP A 72 10.30 12.43 -2.99
C ASP A 72 10.15 10.91 -2.83
N TYR A 73 9.63 10.23 -3.83
CA TYR A 73 9.31 8.81 -3.82
C TYR A 73 10.20 8.01 -4.78
N GLU A 74 10.33 6.71 -4.57
CA GLU A 74 11.07 5.82 -5.46
C GLU A 74 10.33 5.60 -6.78
N GLY A 75 8.99 5.55 -6.72
CA GLY A 75 8.16 5.43 -7.90
C GLY A 75 6.72 5.82 -7.65
N VAL A 76 6.07 6.30 -8.68
CA VAL A 76 4.66 6.70 -8.65
C VAL A 76 3.95 6.16 -9.88
N MET A 77 2.78 5.59 -9.66
CA MET A 77 1.82 5.26 -10.69
C MET A 77 0.51 6.00 -10.38
N LEU A 78 0.07 6.82 -11.30
CA LEU A 78 -1.17 7.59 -11.17
C LEU A 78 -1.99 7.44 -12.46
N TYR A 79 -3.27 7.13 -12.32
CA TYR A 79 -4.28 7.23 -13.35
C TYR A 79 -5.40 8.12 -12.85
N VAL A 80 -5.79 9.08 -13.66
CA VAL A 80 -6.82 10.08 -13.34
C VAL A 80 -7.96 10.00 -14.33
N PRO A 81 -9.19 10.38 -13.94
CA PRO A 81 -10.33 10.34 -14.83
C PRO A 81 -10.17 11.33 -16.00
N ASN A 82 -10.69 10.94 -17.17
CA ASN A 82 -10.74 11.80 -18.35
C ASN A 82 -11.91 12.79 -18.33
N ASP A 83 -12.90 12.53 -17.48
CA ASP A 83 -14.14 13.29 -17.39
C ASP A 83 -14.29 13.88 -15.99
N VAL A 84 -14.77 15.11 -15.92
CA VAL A 84 -15.00 15.85 -14.67
C VAL A 84 -16.08 15.22 -13.78
N MET A 85 -16.96 14.41 -14.36
CA MET A 85 -17.99 13.67 -13.64
C MET A 85 -17.55 12.28 -13.20
N SER A 86 -16.37 11.82 -13.60
CA SER A 86 -15.79 10.55 -13.16
C SER A 86 -14.90 10.75 -11.94
N VAL A 87 -14.95 9.78 -11.02
CA VAL A 87 -14.14 9.75 -9.79
C VAL A 87 -13.19 8.56 -9.75
N ASN A 88 -13.14 7.75 -10.83
CA ASN A 88 -12.25 6.61 -10.92
C ASN A 88 -10.79 7.06 -10.98
N GLU A 89 -10.00 6.65 -10.02
CA GLU A 89 -8.61 7.06 -9.87
C GLU A 89 -7.78 5.92 -9.29
N ILE A 90 -6.55 5.77 -9.75
CA ILE A 90 -5.61 4.77 -9.23
C ILE A 90 -4.32 5.48 -8.87
N LEU A 91 -3.91 5.39 -7.61
CA LEU A 91 -2.62 5.88 -7.13
C LEU A 91 -1.85 4.73 -6.48
N VAL A 92 -0.60 4.53 -6.89
CA VAL A 92 0.35 3.66 -6.19
C VAL A 92 1.65 4.40 -6.02
N ILE A 93 2.13 4.49 -4.80
CA ILE A 93 3.41 5.13 -4.46
C ILE A 93 4.34 4.11 -3.85
N LYS A 94 5.54 3.99 -4.42
CA LYS A 94 6.67 3.29 -3.82
C LYS A 94 7.50 4.29 -3.03
N LEU A 95 7.56 4.08 -1.72
CA LEU A 95 8.27 4.94 -0.78
C LEU A 95 9.78 4.71 -0.86
N LYS A 96 10.59 5.74 -0.62
CA LYS A 96 12.03 5.63 -0.34
C LYS A 96 12.26 5.21 1.11
N ASP A 97 11.40 5.66 2.02
CA ASP A 97 11.43 5.36 3.44
C ASP A 97 10.02 5.11 3.96
N LYS A 98 9.85 4.10 4.81
CA LYS A 98 8.54 3.73 5.37
C LYS A 98 7.88 4.86 6.18
N SER A 99 8.67 5.77 6.76
CA SER A 99 8.15 6.95 7.48
C SER A 99 7.33 7.89 6.60
N GLN A 100 7.47 7.80 5.27
CA GLN A 100 6.69 8.61 4.33
C GLN A 100 5.24 8.14 4.18
N ALA A 101 4.90 6.91 4.63
CA ALA A 101 3.57 6.32 4.46
C ALA A 101 2.46 7.22 5.03
N GLU A 102 2.62 7.70 6.25
CA GLU A 102 1.63 8.56 6.91
C GLU A 102 1.31 9.83 6.11
N ASN A 103 2.33 10.45 5.50
CA ASN A 103 2.14 11.64 4.67
C ASN A 103 1.35 11.33 3.40
N VAL A 104 1.62 10.20 2.77
CA VAL A 104 0.90 9.75 1.58
C VAL A 104 -0.54 9.39 1.94
N GLU A 105 -0.77 8.66 3.01
CA GLU A 105 -2.11 8.31 3.50
C GLU A 105 -2.94 9.56 3.80
N LYS A 106 -2.38 10.57 4.47
CA LYS A 106 -3.03 11.86 4.70
C LYS A 106 -3.41 12.56 3.39
N ALA A 107 -2.52 12.53 2.40
CA ALA A 107 -2.80 13.10 1.08
C ALA A 107 -3.95 12.38 0.36
N ILE A 108 -4.01 11.05 0.45
CA ILE A 108 -5.11 10.23 -0.09
C ILE A 108 -6.43 10.59 0.62
N GLN A 109 -6.46 10.63 1.94
CA GLN A 109 -7.66 10.98 2.68
C GLN A 109 -8.16 12.39 2.37
N LYS A 110 -7.25 13.35 2.24
CA LYS A 110 -7.59 14.72 1.81
C LYS A 110 -8.19 14.74 0.40
N ARG A 111 -7.64 13.95 -0.53
CA ARG A 111 -8.18 13.84 -1.89
C ARG A 111 -9.59 13.26 -1.89
N LEU A 112 -9.82 12.15 -1.18
CA LEU A 112 -11.14 11.53 -1.04
C LEU A 112 -12.16 12.49 -0.44
N HIS A 113 -11.77 13.22 0.59
CA HIS A 113 -12.65 14.24 1.20
C HIS A 113 -12.99 15.37 0.23
N THR A 114 -12.03 15.86 -0.54
CA THR A 114 -12.23 16.89 -1.55
C THR A 114 -13.18 16.41 -2.64
N GLN A 115 -12.99 15.19 -3.14
CA GLN A 115 -13.88 14.60 -4.15
C GLN A 115 -15.29 14.42 -3.59
N LYS A 116 -15.44 13.91 -2.37
CA LYS A 116 -16.73 13.73 -1.72
C LYS A 116 -17.48 15.06 -1.62
N ASN A 117 -16.84 16.11 -1.16
CA ASN A 117 -17.44 17.44 -1.05
C ASN A 117 -17.85 18.00 -2.42
N SER A 118 -17.08 17.69 -3.47
CA SER A 118 -17.40 18.15 -4.83
C SER A 118 -18.66 17.53 -5.42
N PHE A 119 -19.05 16.34 -4.96
CA PHE A 119 -20.23 15.61 -5.45
C PHE A 119 -21.38 15.57 -4.46
N GLU A 120 -21.21 16.15 -3.28
CA GLU A 120 -22.24 16.19 -2.24
C GLU A 120 -23.49 16.92 -2.74
N GLY A 121 -24.64 16.27 -2.61
CA GLY A 121 -25.95 16.83 -2.95
C GLY A 121 -26.42 16.57 -4.38
N TYR A 122 -25.55 16.19 -5.34
CA TYR A 122 -25.98 15.92 -6.71
C TYR A 122 -25.37 14.66 -7.36
N GLY A 123 -24.22 14.19 -6.90
CA GLY A 123 -23.50 13.04 -7.47
C GLY A 123 -23.64 11.79 -6.60
N ALA A 124 -24.83 11.19 -6.53
CA ALA A 124 -25.06 10.02 -5.67
C ALA A 124 -24.19 8.81 -6.03
N GLU A 125 -24.00 8.51 -7.32
CA GLU A 125 -23.14 7.42 -7.79
C GLU A 125 -21.68 7.71 -7.49
N GLN A 126 -21.21 8.93 -7.75
CA GLN A 126 -19.86 9.36 -7.45
C GLN A 126 -19.55 9.27 -5.95
N THR A 127 -20.48 9.75 -5.12
CA THR A 127 -20.36 9.66 -3.66
C THR A 127 -20.29 8.21 -3.18
N LYS A 128 -21.08 7.32 -3.78
CA LYS A 128 -21.02 5.88 -3.48
C LYS A 128 -19.67 5.28 -3.86
N LEU A 129 -19.14 5.59 -5.04
CA LEU A 129 -17.83 5.13 -5.50
C LEU A 129 -16.70 5.64 -4.60
N ILE A 130 -16.70 6.92 -4.24
CA ILE A 130 -15.72 7.51 -3.33
C ILE A 130 -15.76 6.83 -1.94
N ASN A 131 -16.95 6.56 -1.42
CA ASN A 131 -17.09 5.85 -0.14
C ASN A 131 -16.65 4.38 -0.20
N SER A 132 -16.55 3.79 -1.38
CA SER A 132 -16.03 2.43 -1.61
C SER A 132 -14.54 2.40 -1.97
N ALA A 133 -13.85 3.54 -1.90
CA ALA A 133 -12.42 3.60 -2.19
C ALA A 133 -11.63 2.65 -1.29
N VAL A 134 -10.69 1.93 -1.90
CA VAL A 134 -9.78 1.04 -1.19
C VAL A 134 -8.45 1.76 -1.01
N THR A 135 -7.98 1.82 0.21
CA THR A 135 -6.64 2.31 0.55
C THR A 135 -5.91 1.25 1.35
N ASP A 136 -4.67 0.97 0.98
CA ASP A 136 -3.83 -0.02 1.67
C ASP A 136 -2.38 0.46 1.73
N SER A 137 -1.69 0.08 2.79
CA SER A 137 -0.29 0.41 3.00
C SER A 137 0.46 -0.83 3.46
N ARG A 138 1.41 -1.30 2.65
CA ARG A 138 2.20 -2.50 2.93
C ARG A 138 3.66 -2.31 2.57
N GLY A 139 4.54 -2.47 3.54
CA GLY A 139 5.97 -2.35 3.34
C GLY A 139 6.36 -0.96 2.83
N TYR A 140 6.84 -0.89 1.60
CA TYR A 140 7.19 0.36 0.92
C TYR A 140 6.13 0.87 -0.06
N TYR A 141 4.95 0.29 -0.07
CA TYR A 141 3.87 0.66 -0.99
C TYR A 141 2.67 1.22 -0.27
N VAL A 142 2.13 2.31 -0.82
CA VAL A 142 0.84 2.89 -0.45
C VAL A 142 -0.02 3.00 -1.71
N LEU A 143 -1.30 2.60 -1.56
CA LEU A 143 -2.28 2.60 -2.66
C LEU A 143 -3.63 3.11 -2.14
#